data_84f6ad503a12401bd000eae87444192a
#
_entry.id   84f6ad503a12401bd000eae87444192a
#
_cell.length_a   1.000
_cell.length_b   1.000
_cell.length_c   1.000
_cell.angle_alpha   90.00
_cell.angle_beta   90.00
_cell.angle_gamma   90.00
#
_symmetry.space_group_name_H-M   'P 1'
#
loop_
_entity.id
_entity.type
_entity.pdbx_description
1 polymer ?
#
loop_
_entity_poly.entity_id
_entity_poly.type
_entity_poly.pdbx_seq_one_letter_code
_entity_poly.pdbx_strand_id
1 'polypeptide(L)'
;ALAHDVQRNLLAPIEEMGLPLRVETRSGDTPSDRKKRQRSRPPHVLLTTPESLSLLLSYPDSFELFCGLKRVVIDEVHAFATDKRGDLLALALTRLQALAPDLQRVALSATLANPEGFREWLAPWGDIDSVELVAGETGAPAEVEILLPNEERVPWGGHAATWAVPQLYEQIRANRTTLIFTNTRFL
;
A
#
# COMPACT_ATOMS: atom_id res chain seq x y z
N ALA A 1 -3.85 10.56 3.37
CA ALA A 1 -4.80 9.81 4.20
C ALA A 1 -4.20 8.47 4.61
N LEU A 2 -3.88 7.55 3.70
CA LEU A 2 -3.43 6.18 3.99
C LEU A 2 -2.23 6.11 4.96
N ALA A 3 -1.17 6.91 4.75
CA ALA A 3 0.01 6.90 5.61
C ALA A 3 -0.29 7.32 7.06
N HIS A 4 -1.27 8.17 7.27
CA HIS A 4 -1.72 8.57 8.62
C HIS A 4 -2.51 7.47 9.31
N ASP A 5 -3.35 6.74 8.56
CA ASP A 5 -4.13 5.63 9.12
C ASP A 5 -3.21 4.47 9.48
N VAL A 6 -2.25 4.13 8.61
CA VAL A 6 -1.23 3.11 8.90
C VAL A 6 -0.39 3.52 10.12
N GLN A 7 0.02 4.79 10.21
CA GLN A 7 0.76 5.27 11.37
C GLN A 7 -0.04 5.10 12.66
N ARG A 8 -1.32 5.47 12.67
CA ARG A 8 -2.18 5.34 13.85
C ARG A 8 -2.38 3.87 14.25
N ASN A 9 -2.57 2.99 13.26
CA ASN A 9 -2.72 1.56 13.51
C ASN A 9 -1.45 0.88 14.03
N LEU A 10 -0.28 1.45 13.76
CA LEU A 10 1.00 0.99 14.35
C LEU A 10 1.25 1.58 15.73
N LEU A 11 0.88 2.84 15.97
CA LEU A 11 1.14 3.51 17.24
C LEU A 11 0.31 2.92 18.39
N ALA A 12 -0.96 2.60 18.17
CA ALA A 12 -1.82 2.07 19.22
C ALA A 12 -1.25 0.77 19.85
N PRO A 13 -0.90 -0.30 19.08
CA PRO A 13 -0.30 -1.49 19.67
C PRO A 13 1.06 -1.22 20.33
N ILE A 14 1.87 -0.32 19.77
CA ILE A 14 3.19 0.05 20.33
C ILE A 14 3.01 0.66 21.71
N GLU A 15 2.03 1.57 21.87
CA GLU A 15 1.69 2.21 23.15
C GLU A 15 1.10 1.20 24.14
N GLU A 16 0.14 0.38 23.72
CA GLU A 16 -0.47 -0.66 24.56
C GLU A 16 0.55 -1.68 25.08
N MET A 17 1.53 -2.04 24.26
CA MET A 17 2.61 -2.97 24.64
C MET A 17 3.79 -2.29 25.36
N GLY A 18 3.77 -0.96 25.49
CA GLY A 18 4.85 -0.20 26.13
C GLY A 18 6.20 -0.31 25.39
N LEU A 19 6.20 -0.49 24.06
CA LEU A 19 7.41 -0.66 23.29
C LEU A 19 8.11 0.68 23.03
N PRO A 20 9.44 0.80 23.26
CA PRO A 20 10.18 2.05 23.05
C PRO A 20 10.48 2.29 21.55
N LEU A 21 9.49 2.15 20.69
CA LEU A 21 9.61 2.29 19.24
C LEU A 21 9.16 3.67 18.78
N ARG A 22 9.93 4.26 17.87
CA ARG A 22 9.57 5.52 17.20
C ARG A 22 9.14 5.22 15.77
N VAL A 23 7.90 5.60 15.45
CA VAL A 23 7.32 5.51 14.11
C VAL A 23 7.19 6.92 13.55
N GLU A 24 7.78 7.17 12.39
CA GLU A 24 7.69 8.45 11.71
C GLU A 24 7.27 8.28 10.25
N THR A 25 6.63 9.32 9.71
CA THR A 25 6.27 9.40 8.30
C THR A 25 7.23 10.31 7.55
N ARG A 26 7.54 9.97 6.28
CA ARG A 26 8.29 10.81 5.35
C ARG A 26 7.65 10.79 3.98
N SER A 27 7.23 11.95 3.53
CA SER A 27 6.64 12.20 2.20
C SER A 27 7.17 13.51 1.62
N GLY A 28 6.69 13.90 0.46
CA GLY A 28 6.98 15.22 -0.14
C GLY A 28 6.68 16.36 0.82
N ASP A 29 5.55 16.27 1.53
CA ASP A 29 5.02 17.32 2.43
C ASP A 29 5.68 17.36 3.82
N THR A 30 6.57 16.43 4.14
CA THR A 30 7.26 16.43 5.43
C THR A 30 8.17 17.65 5.54
N PRO A 31 8.09 18.46 6.62
CA PRO A 31 8.92 19.64 6.83
C PRO A 31 10.43 19.36 6.76
N SER A 32 11.20 20.33 6.28
CA SER A 32 12.63 20.15 6.02
C SER A 32 13.47 19.87 7.26
N ASP A 33 13.13 20.50 8.39
CA ASP A 33 13.75 20.26 9.69
C ASP A 33 13.51 18.83 10.19
N ARG A 34 12.30 18.31 10.01
CA ARG A 34 11.95 16.92 10.31
C ARG A 34 12.70 15.95 9.40
N LYS A 35 12.79 16.24 8.09
CA LYS A 35 13.59 15.46 7.14
C LYS A 35 15.07 15.37 7.53
N LYS A 36 15.67 16.48 8.00
CA LYS A 36 17.06 16.51 8.50
C LYS A 36 17.21 15.66 9.76
N ARG A 37 16.29 15.83 10.74
CA ARG A 37 16.32 15.06 11.97
C ARG A 37 16.20 13.55 11.73
N GLN A 38 15.34 13.12 10.82
CA GLN A 38 15.18 11.71 10.46
C GLN A 38 16.45 11.08 9.91
N ARG A 39 17.30 11.85 9.23
CA ARG A 39 18.60 11.37 8.76
C ARG A 39 19.63 11.27 9.87
N SER A 40 19.74 12.29 10.72
CA SER A 40 20.70 12.31 11.83
C SER A 40 20.29 11.39 13.01
N ARG A 41 18.98 11.14 13.16
CA ARG A 41 18.41 10.28 14.20
C ARG A 41 17.27 9.44 13.64
N PRO A 42 17.59 8.36 12.91
CA PRO A 42 16.59 7.55 12.22
C PRO A 42 15.52 7.00 13.19
N PRO A 43 14.24 6.95 12.80
CA PRO A 43 13.21 6.27 13.56
C PRO A 43 13.40 4.75 13.46
N HIS A 44 12.75 3.98 14.35
CA HIS A 44 12.77 2.52 14.28
C HIS A 44 11.90 2.01 13.13
N VAL A 45 10.79 2.72 12.82
CA VAL A 45 9.93 2.46 11.67
C VAL A 45 9.73 3.77 10.91
N LEU A 46 10.03 3.75 9.62
CA LEU A 46 9.82 4.87 8.71
C LEU A 46 8.77 4.50 7.66
N LEU A 47 7.60 5.15 7.72
CA LEU A 47 6.59 5.07 6.67
C LEU A 47 6.94 6.08 5.57
N THR A 48 7.13 5.61 4.35
CA THR A 48 7.60 6.47 3.26
C THR A 48 6.99 6.09 1.91
N THR A 49 7.24 6.88 0.89
CA THR A 49 6.85 6.59 -0.50
C THR A 49 8.08 6.22 -1.32
N PRO A 50 7.91 5.52 -2.47
CA PRO A 50 9.02 5.19 -3.36
C PRO A 50 9.88 6.40 -3.75
N GLU A 51 9.24 7.54 -4.01
CA GLU A 51 9.91 8.79 -4.38
C GLU A 51 10.78 9.34 -3.24
N SER A 52 10.24 9.34 -2.02
CA SER A 52 10.96 9.78 -0.82
C SER A 52 12.09 8.84 -0.45
N LEU A 53 11.90 7.53 -0.66
CA LEU A 53 12.96 6.53 -0.48
C LEU A 53 14.10 6.73 -1.48
N SER A 54 13.79 6.95 -2.76
CA SER A 54 14.80 7.23 -3.78
C SER A 54 15.61 8.46 -3.46
N LEU A 55 14.99 9.53 -2.93
CA LEU A 55 15.70 10.69 -2.44
C LEU A 55 16.60 10.37 -1.24
N LEU A 56 16.15 9.55 -0.29
CA LEU A 56 16.98 9.12 0.84
C LEU A 56 18.20 8.33 0.39
N LEU A 57 18.03 7.46 -0.61
CA LEU A 57 19.12 6.68 -1.20
C LEU A 57 20.10 7.52 -2.02
N SER A 58 19.72 8.72 -2.46
CA SER A 58 20.59 9.62 -3.20
C SER A 58 21.55 10.45 -2.32
N TYR A 59 21.32 10.48 -1.01
CA TYR A 59 22.20 11.23 -0.10
C TYR A 59 23.53 10.49 0.15
N PRO A 60 24.63 11.25 0.36
CA PRO A 60 25.94 10.64 0.66
C PRO A 60 25.95 9.75 1.90
N ASP A 61 25.13 10.08 2.91
CA ASP A 61 24.98 9.36 4.17
C ASP A 61 23.93 8.21 4.10
N SER A 62 23.58 7.76 2.90
CA SER A 62 22.60 6.68 2.70
C SER A 62 23.07 5.33 3.30
N PHE A 63 24.39 5.07 3.30
CA PHE A 63 24.94 3.86 3.90
C PHE A 63 24.69 3.85 5.40
N GLU A 64 25.05 4.90 6.12
CA GLU A 64 24.87 5.03 7.57
C GLU A 64 23.39 4.93 7.96
N LEU A 65 22.50 5.42 7.10
CA LEU A 65 21.06 5.38 7.32
C LEU A 65 20.49 3.98 7.18
N PHE A 66 20.97 3.18 6.22
CA PHE A 66 20.33 1.93 5.82
C PHE A 66 21.13 0.67 6.10
N CYS A 67 22.41 0.72 6.44
CA CYS A 67 23.25 -0.49 6.67
C CYS A 67 22.70 -1.42 7.78
N GLY A 68 21.94 -0.87 8.72
CA GLY A 68 21.28 -1.61 9.79
C GLY A 68 19.82 -1.99 9.52
N LEU A 69 19.30 -1.72 8.30
CA LEU A 69 17.92 -1.99 7.96
C LEU A 69 17.65 -3.50 7.93
N LYS A 70 16.65 -3.94 8.70
CA LYS A 70 16.31 -5.36 8.82
C LYS A 70 15.16 -5.79 7.93
N ARG A 71 14.17 -4.90 7.74
CA ARG A 71 12.96 -5.22 6.99
C ARG A 71 12.48 -4.04 6.15
N VAL A 72 11.98 -4.35 4.97
CA VAL A 72 11.15 -3.45 4.17
C VAL A 72 9.80 -4.12 3.93
N VAL A 73 8.72 -3.40 4.21
CA VAL A 73 7.35 -3.85 3.97
C VAL A 73 6.76 -2.99 2.87
N ILE A 74 6.26 -3.64 1.82
CA ILE A 74 5.61 -2.99 0.68
C ILE A 74 4.13 -3.31 0.77
N ASP A 75 3.36 -2.31 1.14
CA ASP A 75 1.91 -2.42 1.23
C ASP A 75 1.27 -2.16 -0.12
N GLU A 76 0.16 -2.86 -0.40
CA GLU A 76 -0.58 -2.79 -1.68
C GLU A 76 0.35 -2.99 -2.90
N VAL A 77 1.20 -4.03 -2.85
CA VAL A 77 2.23 -4.26 -3.89
C VAL A 77 1.62 -4.37 -5.29
N HIS A 78 0.36 -4.81 -5.42
CA HIS A 78 -0.33 -4.88 -6.71
C HIS A 78 -0.44 -3.52 -7.42
N ALA A 79 -0.46 -2.41 -6.68
CA ALA A 79 -0.48 -1.07 -7.25
C ALA A 79 0.81 -0.69 -7.99
N PHE A 80 1.88 -1.47 -7.80
CA PHE A 80 3.19 -1.24 -8.44
C PHE A 80 3.45 -2.14 -9.65
N ALA A 81 2.54 -3.06 -9.99
CA ALA A 81 2.78 -4.10 -11.01
C ALA A 81 3.04 -3.55 -12.42
N THR A 82 2.45 -2.42 -12.78
CA THR A 82 2.45 -1.89 -14.16
C THR A 82 2.80 -0.40 -14.23
N ASP A 83 3.31 0.17 -13.15
CA ASP A 83 3.54 1.61 -13.06
C ASP A 83 5.05 1.91 -12.96
N LYS A 84 5.48 3.04 -13.51
CA LYS A 84 6.83 3.61 -13.36
C LYS A 84 7.28 3.74 -11.90
N ARG A 85 6.35 3.86 -10.98
CA ARG A 85 6.62 3.84 -9.53
C ARG A 85 7.10 2.47 -9.06
N GLY A 86 6.62 1.40 -9.69
CA GLY A 86 7.11 0.04 -9.44
C GLY A 86 8.56 -0.14 -9.89
N ASP A 87 8.93 0.38 -11.06
CA ASP A 87 10.31 0.37 -11.54
C ASP A 87 11.24 1.15 -10.59
N LEU A 88 10.79 2.33 -10.15
CA LEU A 88 11.50 3.15 -9.18
C LEU A 88 11.70 2.41 -7.85
N LEU A 89 10.67 1.72 -7.39
CA LEU A 89 10.73 0.93 -6.16
C LEU A 89 11.66 -0.28 -6.31
N ALA A 90 11.61 -1.01 -7.43
CA ALA A 90 12.50 -2.13 -7.71
C ALA A 90 13.98 -1.71 -7.66
N LEU A 91 14.30 -0.58 -8.28
CA LEU A 91 15.63 0.01 -8.24
C LEU A 91 16.05 0.40 -6.81
N ALA A 92 15.13 0.98 -6.04
CA ALA A 92 15.37 1.34 -4.64
C ALA A 92 15.60 0.10 -3.77
N LEU A 93 14.82 -0.98 -3.97
CA LEU A 93 14.97 -2.26 -3.26
C LEU A 93 16.33 -2.90 -3.55
N THR A 94 16.78 -2.87 -4.80
CA THR A 94 18.10 -3.39 -5.19
C THR A 94 19.23 -2.61 -4.48
N ARG A 95 19.12 -1.28 -4.40
CA ARG A 95 20.09 -0.46 -3.67
C ARG A 95 20.04 -0.72 -2.16
N LEU A 96 18.84 -0.85 -1.57
CA LEU A 96 18.71 -1.20 -0.15
C LEU A 96 19.36 -2.56 0.17
N GLN A 97 19.16 -3.55 -0.70
CA GLN A 97 19.77 -4.88 -0.52
C GLN A 97 21.30 -4.81 -0.57
N ALA A 98 21.87 -3.96 -1.44
CA ALA A 98 23.31 -3.76 -1.49
C ALA A 98 23.86 -3.05 -0.23
N LEU A 99 23.08 -2.14 0.37
CA LEU A 99 23.46 -1.43 1.62
C LEU A 99 23.24 -2.30 2.87
N ALA A 100 22.22 -3.17 2.85
CA ALA A 100 21.84 -4.06 3.94
C ALA A 100 21.65 -5.49 3.37
N PRO A 101 22.71 -6.30 3.25
CA PRO A 101 22.66 -7.62 2.62
C PRO A 101 21.64 -8.59 3.26
N ASP A 102 21.44 -8.50 4.57
CA ASP A 102 20.48 -9.32 5.32
C ASP A 102 19.04 -8.76 5.33
N LEU A 103 18.74 -7.80 4.46
CA LEU A 103 17.43 -7.17 4.39
C LEU A 103 16.35 -8.17 3.99
N GLN A 104 15.35 -8.34 4.83
CA GLN A 104 14.14 -9.09 4.52
C GLN A 104 13.13 -8.20 3.81
N ARG A 105 12.63 -8.65 2.66
CA ARG A 105 11.57 -7.99 1.90
C ARG A 105 10.24 -8.68 2.16
N VAL A 106 9.20 -7.89 2.44
CA VAL A 106 7.84 -8.36 2.66
C VAL A 106 6.91 -7.56 1.76
N ALA A 107 6.05 -8.23 1.01
CA ALA A 107 5.03 -7.61 0.20
C ALA A 107 3.64 -8.04 0.69
N LEU A 108 2.74 -7.08 0.81
CA LEU A 108 1.36 -7.29 1.22
C LEU A 108 0.43 -6.90 0.07
N SER A 109 -0.59 -7.71 -0.16
CA SER A 109 -1.63 -7.41 -1.13
C SER A 109 -2.92 -8.15 -0.79
N ALA A 110 -4.04 -7.49 -0.96
CA ALA A 110 -5.36 -8.13 -0.84
C ALA A 110 -5.66 -9.03 -2.05
N THR A 111 -5.13 -8.68 -3.23
CA THR A 111 -5.39 -9.40 -4.49
C THR A 111 -4.13 -9.43 -5.34
N LEU A 112 -3.77 -10.60 -5.84
CA LEU A 112 -2.66 -10.78 -6.79
C LEU A 112 -3.13 -11.60 -7.98
N ALA A 113 -3.13 -11.00 -9.17
CA ALA A 113 -3.46 -11.72 -10.41
C ALA A 113 -2.33 -12.67 -10.85
N ASN A 114 -1.07 -12.34 -10.51
CA ASN A 114 0.11 -13.12 -10.85
C ASN A 114 1.07 -13.20 -9.65
N PRO A 115 0.84 -14.10 -8.68
CA PRO A 115 1.70 -14.23 -7.50
C PRO A 115 3.17 -14.55 -7.84
N GLU A 116 3.40 -15.40 -8.85
CA GLU A 116 4.76 -15.79 -9.25
C GLU A 116 5.56 -14.61 -9.81
N GLY A 117 4.95 -13.77 -10.63
CA GLY A 117 5.62 -12.57 -11.14
C GLY A 117 5.98 -11.59 -9.99
N PHE A 118 5.19 -11.54 -8.92
CA PHE A 118 5.54 -10.76 -7.74
C PHE A 118 6.63 -11.41 -6.89
N ARG A 119 6.71 -12.74 -6.84
CA ARG A 119 7.83 -13.43 -6.20
C ARG A 119 9.14 -13.12 -6.94
N GLU A 120 9.16 -13.18 -8.27
CA GLU A 120 10.32 -12.79 -9.10
C GLU A 120 10.72 -11.33 -8.85
N TRP A 121 9.75 -10.42 -8.84
CA TRP A 121 9.98 -9.00 -8.61
C TRP A 121 10.54 -8.70 -7.20
N LEU A 122 10.08 -9.47 -6.20
CA LEU A 122 10.50 -9.30 -4.81
C LEU A 122 11.84 -9.99 -4.51
N ALA A 123 12.21 -11.01 -5.29
CA ALA A 123 13.37 -11.85 -5.05
C ALA A 123 14.68 -11.04 -5.04
N PRO A 124 15.46 -11.07 -3.94
CA PRO A 124 16.77 -10.47 -3.93
C PRO A 124 17.69 -11.27 -4.89
N TRP A 125 18.40 -10.54 -5.74
CA TRP A 125 19.34 -11.13 -6.70
C TRP A 125 18.75 -12.17 -7.67
N GLY A 126 17.41 -12.18 -7.83
CA GLY A 126 16.70 -13.12 -8.71
C GLY A 126 16.51 -14.53 -8.14
N ASP A 127 16.81 -14.74 -6.87
CA ASP A 127 16.58 -16.01 -6.18
C ASP A 127 15.11 -16.14 -5.75
N ILE A 128 14.26 -16.63 -6.66
CA ILE A 128 12.81 -16.76 -6.43
C ILE A 128 12.48 -17.76 -5.32
N ASP A 129 13.33 -18.78 -5.12
CA ASP A 129 13.11 -19.81 -4.10
C ASP A 129 13.28 -19.26 -2.68
N SER A 130 13.95 -18.12 -2.54
CA SER A 130 14.05 -17.40 -1.27
C SER A 130 12.77 -16.66 -0.87
N VAL A 131 11.76 -16.57 -1.75
CA VAL A 131 10.51 -15.85 -1.51
C VAL A 131 9.36 -16.82 -1.28
N GLU A 132 8.87 -16.85 -0.04
CA GLU A 132 7.71 -17.63 0.36
C GLU A 132 6.41 -16.87 0.03
N LEU A 133 5.42 -17.58 -0.51
CA LEU A 133 4.07 -17.08 -0.69
C LEU A 133 3.17 -17.58 0.45
N VAL A 134 2.70 -16.66 1.27
CA VAL A 134 1.72 -16.95 2.31
C VAL A 134 0.35 -16.50 1.82
N ALA A 135 -0.50 -17.45 1.44
CA ALA A 135 -1.88 -17.16 1.06
C ALA A 135 -2.79 -17.25 2.29
N GLY A 136 -3.65 -16.24 2.47
CA GLY A 136 -4.72 -16.29 3.47
C GLY A 136 -5.82 -17.28 3.07
N GLU A 137 -6.66 -17.64 4.03
CA GLU A 137 -7.87 -18.40 3.74
C GLU A 137 -8.79 -17.58 2.82
N THR A 138 -9.34 -18.23 1.79
CA THR A 138 -10.36 -17.62 0.94
C THR A 138 -11.61 -17.38 1.77
N GLY A 139 -12.03 -16.12 1.87
CA GLY A 139 -13.32 -15.78 2.49
C GLY A 139 -14.51 -16.37 1.72
N ALA A 140 -15.71 -16.12 2.21
CA ALA A 140 -16.93 -16.50 1.50
C ALA A 140 -16.93 -15.90 0.07
N PRO A 141 -17.35 -16.66 -0.96
CA PRO A 141 -17.45 -16.14 -2.32
C PRO A 141 -18.39 -14.93 -2.36
N ALA A 142 -17.99 -13.90 -3.09
CA ALA A 142 -18.82 -12.73 -3.29
C ALA A 142 -20.01 -13.09 -4.22
N GLU A 143 -21.21 -12.71 -3.83
CA GLU A 143 -22.36 -12.69 -4.73
C GLU A 143 -22.31 -11.37 -5.53
N VAL A 144 -22.10 -11.49 -6.84
CA VAL A 144 -21.98 -10.33 -7.73
C VAL A 144 -23.24 -10.20 -8.57
N GLU A 145 -23.91 -9.07 -8.48
CA GLU A 145 -25.11 -8.75 -9.25
C GLU A 145 -24.91 -7.44 -10.03
N ILE A 146 -25.40 -7.41 -11.25
CA ILE A 146 -25.43 -6.21 -12.08
C ILE A 146 -26.86 -5.66 -12.09
N LEU A 147 -27.04 -4.50 -11.49
CA LEU A 147 -28.33 -3.82 -11.52
C LEU A 147 -28.53 -3.18 -12.91
N LEU A 148 -29.60 -3.54 -13.57
CA LEU A 148 -30.01 -2.97 -14.85
C LEU A 148 -31.31 -2.15 -14.67
N PRO A 149 -31.54 -1.10 -15.49
CA PRO A 149 -32.81 -0.40 -15.46
C PRO A 149 -33.96 -1.34 -15.90
N ASN A 150 -35.11 -1.19 -15.29
CA ASN A 150 -36.29 -2.00 -15.62
C ASN A 150 -36.85 -1.68 -17.03
N GLU A 151 -36.43 -0.59 -17.63
CA GLU A 151 -36.78 -0.17 -19.00
C GLU A 151 -35.63 -0.51 -19.95
N GLU A 152 -35.95 -0.86 -21.19
CA GLU A 152 -35.09 -1.53 -22.17
C GLU A 152 -33.78 -0.84 -22.56
N ARG A 153 -33.46 0.37 -22.08
CA ARG A 153 -32.22 1.09 -22.41
C ARG A 153 -31.66 1.88 -21.23
N VAL A 154 -30.38 1.68 -20.97
CA VAL A 154 -29.62 2.59 -20.11
C VAL A 154 -29.62 3.99 -20.76
N PRO A 155 -30.03 5.05 -20.05
CA PRO A 155 -30.02 6.40 -20.61
C PRO A 155 -28.58 6.79 -21.01
N TRP A 156 -28.39 7.23 -22.25
CA TRP A 156 -27.08 7.68 -22.77
C TRP A 156 -26.66 9.06 -22.25
N GLY A 157 -27.52 9.76 -21.54
CA GLY A 157 -27.27 11.09 -21.02
C GLY A 157 -27.17 11.10 -19.51
N GLY A 158 -26.08 11.68 -19.01
CA GLY A 158 -25.86 11.91 -17.59
C GLY A 158 -24.89 10.92 -16.93
N HIS A 159 -24.11 11.44 -15.98
CA HIS A 159 -23.15 10.65 -15.20
C HIS A 159 -23.76 10.04 -13.93
N ALA A 160 -25.02 10.35 -13.63
CA ALA A 160 -25.72 9.89 -12.45
C ALA A 160 -26.70 8.77 -12.83
N ALA A 161 -26.47 7.57 -12.28
CA ALA A 161 -27.38 6.43 -12.45
C ALA A 161 -28.64 6.60 -11.57
N THR A 162 -29.40 7.68 -11.76
CA THR A 162 -30.58 8.01 -10.94
C THR A 162 -31.65 6.95 -11.01
N TRP A 163 -31.72 6.21 -12.11
CA TRP A 163 -32.59 5.05 -12.28
C TRP A 163 -32.32 3.91 -11.31
N ALA A 164 -31.06 3.78 -10.84
CA ALA A 164 -30.66 2.73 -9.91
C ALA A 164 -30.95 3.08 -8.44
N VAL A 165 -31.26 4.34 -8.12
CA VAL A 165 -31.46 4.81 -6.73
C VAL A 165 -32.52 4.01 -5.97
N PRO A 166 -33.70 3.72 -6.53
CA PRO A 166 -34.70 2.92 -5.82
C PRO A 166 -34.19 1.51 -5.48
N GLN A 167 -33.54 0.84 -6.43
CA GLN A 167 -32.99 -0.50 -6.25
C GLN A 167 -31.84 -0.49 -5.22
N LEU A 168 -30.94 0.51 -5.30
CA LEU A 168 -29.87 0.70 -4.30
C LEU A 168 -30.44 0.93 -2.90
N TYR A 169 -31.53 1.71 -2.79
CA TYR A 169 -32.18 1.93 -1.51
C TYR A 169 -32.73 0.64 -0.89
N GLU A 170 -33.36 -0.23 -1.70
CA GLU A 170 -33.82 -1.53 -1.23
C GLU A 170 -32.64 -2.42 -0.79
N GLN A 171 -31.53 -2.42 -1.51
CA GLN A 171 -30.32 -3.14 -1.11
C GLN A 171 -29.73 -2.61 0.22
N ILE A 172 -29.73 -1.29 0.41
CA ILE A 172 -29.31 -0.69 1.70
C ILE A 172 -30.19 -1.18 2.84
N ARG A 173 -31.51 -1.23 2.65
CA ARG A 173 -32.45 -1.68 3.68
C ARG A 173 -32.38 -3.17 3.97
N ALA A 174 -32.03 -3.97 2.95
CA ALA A 174 -31.92 -5.41 3.08
C ALA A 174 -30.64 -5.87 3.82
N ASN A 175 -29.62 -5.03 3.85
CA ASN A 175 -28.30 -5.37 4.38
C ASN A 175 -27.99 -4.64 5.69
N ARG A 176 -27.23 -5.27 6.56
CA ARG A 176 -26.80 -4.68 7.84
C ARG A 176 -25.78 -3.56 7.67
N THR A 177 -24.91 -3.68 6.66
CA THR A 177 -23.87 -2.70 6.33
C THR A 177 -23.74 -2.62 4.82
N THR A 178 -23.78 -1.42 4.28
CA THR A 178 -23.64 -1.16 2.84
C THR A 178 -22.55 -0.13 2.60
N LEU A 179 -21.62 -0.43 1.69
CA LEU A 179 -20.62 0.50 1.18
C LEU A 179 -20.98 0.89 -0.24
N ILE A 180 -21.09 2.19 -0.49
CA ILE A 180 -21.39 2.75 -1.81
C ILE A 180 -20.17 3.50 -2.32
N PHE A 181 -19.64 3.08 -3.46
CA PHE A 181 -18.54 3.75 -4.13
C PHE A 181 -19.10 4.59 -5.30
N THR A 182 -18.70 5.85 -5.35
CA THR A 182 -19.08 6.76 -6.44
C THR A 182 -17.84 7.28 -7.15
N ASN A 183 -17.91 7.45 -8.46
CA ASN A 183 -16.78 7.94 -9.27
C ASN A 183 -16.57 9.46 -9.16
N THR A 184 -17.54 10.20 -8.60
CA THR A 184 -17.46 11.65 -8.48
C THR A 184 -17.79 12.13 -7.08
N ARG A 185 -17.19 13.26 -6.68
CA ARG A 185 -17.46 13.90 -5.38
C ARG A 185 -18.75 14.75 -5.38
N PHE A 186 -19.43 14.83 -6.50
CA PHE A 186 -20.59 15.71 -6.73
C PHE A 186 -21.87 14.91 -7.04
N LEU A 187 -22.07 13.82 -6.33
CA LEU A 187 -23.38 13.13 -6.34
C LEU A 187 -23.93 13.11 -4.93
#